data_3f8d3a48ddb5a31da5caee97208863b7
#
_entry.id   3f8d3a48ddb5a31da5caee97208863b7
#
_cell.length_a   1.000
_cell.length_b   1.000
_cell.length_c   1.000
_cell.angle_alpha   90.00
_cell.angle_beta   90.00
_cell.angle_gamma   90.00
#
_symmetry.space_group_name_H-M   'P 1'
#
loop_
_entity.id
_entity.type
_entity.pdbx_description
1 polymer ?
#
loop_
_entity_poly.entity_id
_entity_poly.type
_entity_poly.pdbx_seq_one_letter_code
_entity_poly.pdbx_strand_id
1 'polypeptide(L)'
;FEARGYSAWDPSSPAFIVDDTLCIPTVFIAYTGEALDYKAPLLKALRAVDKAAVDVCHYFNPEVKKVVAYLGWEQEYFLVDEVSSDIRRM
;
A
#
# COMPACT_ATOMS: atom_id res chain seq x y z
N PHE A 1 -13.06 9.97 -26.71
CA PHE A 1 -12.66 9.87 -25.31
C PHE A 1 -12.72 8.40 -24.87
N GLU A 2 -11.60 7.85 -24.50
CA GLU A 2 -11.46 6.43 -24.20
C GLU A 2 -11.14 6.24 -22.72
N ALA A 3 -11.86 5.33 -22.08
CA ALA A 3 -11.56 4.95 -20.71
C ALA A 3 -10.26 4.13 -20.65
N ARG A 4 -9.34 4.51 -19.77
CA ARG A 4 -8.01 3.89 -19.63
C ARG A 4 -7.79 3.13 -18.34
N GLY A 5 -8.77 3.20 -17.43
CA GLY A 5 -8.69 2.53 -16.14
C GLY A 5 -10.05 2.39 -15.49
N TYR A 6 -10.08 1.69 -14.38
CA TYR A 6 -11.26 1.47 -13.58
C TYR A 6 -10.90 1.34 -12.11
N SER A 7 -11.89 1.58 -11.25
CA SER A 7 -11.80 1.31 -9.81
C SER A 7 -12.28 -0.10 -9.51
N ALA A 8 -11.53 -0.82 -8.72
CA ALA A 8 -11.91 -2.12 -8.19
C ALA A 8 -12.06 -2.04 -6.67
N TRP A 9 -13.00 -2.80 -6.11
CA TRP A 9 -13.18 -2.87 -4.67
C TRP A 9 -11.98 -3.54 -4.01
N ASP A 10 -11.54 -2.95 -2.89
CA ASP A 10 -10.54 -3.55 -2.00
C ASP A 10 -11.24 -4.24 -0.83
N PRO A 11 -11.41 -5.57 -0.86
CA PRO A 11 -12.09 -6.31 0.19
C PRO A 11 -11.24 -6.49 1.46
N SER A 12 -9.98 -6.05 1.47
CA SER A 12 -9.11 -6.12 2.65
C SER A 12 -9.46 -5.07 3.71
N SER A 13 -10.25 -4.05 3.34
CA SER A 13 -10.72 -3.00 4.22
C SER A 13 -12.25 -2.94 4.22
N PRO A 14 -12.91 -2.73 5.37
CA PRO A 14 -14.36 -2.62 5.40
C PRO A 14 -14.84 -1.31 4.78
N ALA A 15 -16.04 -1.32 4.22
CA ALA A 15 -16.76 -0.09 3.92
C ALA A 15 -17.08 0.66 5.21
N PHE A 16 -17.09 1.98 5.18
CA PHE A 16 -17.30 2.82 6.36
C PHE A 16 -18.11 4.07 6.00
N ILE A 17 -18.59 4.75 7.03
CA ILE A 17 -19.37 5.98 6.90
C ILE A 17 -18.62 7.14 7.53
N VAL A 18 -18.51 8.22 6.77
CA VAL A 18 -18.02 9.51 7.25
C VAL A 18 -19.13 10.52 7.03
N ASP A 19 -19.63 11.09 8.10
CA ASP A 19 -20.86 11.90 8.11
C ASP A 19 -22.02 11.14 7.46
N ASP A 20 -22.60 11.65 6.38
CA ASP A 20 -23.67 11.00 5.62
C ASP A 20 -23.17 10.29 4.35
N THR A 21 -21.87 10.08 4.23
CA THR A 21 -21.25 9.51 3.02
C THR A 21 -20.79 8.08 3.25
N LEU A 22 -21.27 7.15 2.44
CA LEU A 22 -20.76 5.78 2.38
C LEU A 22 -19.43 5.77 1.62
N CYS A 23 -18.40 5.32 2.28
CA CYS A 23 -17.05 5.18 1.72
C CYS A 23 -16.73 3.71 1.47
N ILE A 24 -16.37 3.38 0.24
CA ILE A 24 -15.98 2.04 -0.17
C ILE A 24 -14.48 2.07 -0.55
N PRO A 25 -13.61 1.37 0.17
CA PRO A 25 -12.20 1.28 -0.20
C PRO A 25 -12.01 0.67 -1.58
N THR A 26 -11.25 1.33 -2.43
CA THR A 26 -10.98 0.91 -3.81
C THR A 26 -9.51 1.00 -4.15
N VAL A 27 -9.13 0.33 -5.24
CA VAL A 27 -7.87 0.50 -5.95
C VAL A 27 -8.15 0.97 -7.37
N PHE A 28 -7.22 1.69 -7.98
CA PHE A 28 -7.35 2.18 -9.34
C PHE A 28 -6.37 1.46 -10.26
N ILE A 29 -6.87 0.84 -11.32
CA ILE A 29 -6.14 -0.10 -12.16
C ILE A 29 -6.36 0.28 -13.64
N ALA A 30 -5.29 0.24 -14.44
CA ALA A 30 -5.38 0.35 -15.88
C ALA A 30 -6.00 -0.92 -16.50
N TYR A 31 -6.61 -0.80 -17.68
CA TYR A 31 -7.13 -1.97 -18.41
C TYR A 31 -6.04 -2.98 -18.79
N THR A 32 -4.81 -2.55 -18.89
CA THR A 32 -3.64 -3.40 -19.14
C THR A 32 -3.09 -4.09 -17.88
N GLY A 33 -3.65 -3.80 -16.70
CA GLY A 33 -3.35 -4.46 -15.43
C GLY A 33 -2.37 -3.71 -14.54
N GLU A 34 -1.79 -2.58 -14.98
CA GLU A 34 -0.89 -1.78 -14.16
C GLU A 34 -1.65 -1.05 -13.05
N ALA A 35 -1.04 -0.98 -11.87
CA ALA A 35 -1.53 -0.15 -10.78
C ALA A 35 -1.36 1.33 -11.13
N LEU A 36 -2.43 2.10 -11.01
CA LEU A 36 -2.43 3.56 -11.23
C LEU A 36 -2.39 4.35 -9.93
N ASP A 37 -2.41 3.67 -8.80
CA ASP A 37 -2.26 4.24 -7.47
C ASP A 37 -1.11 3.59 -6.69
N TYR A 38 -0.80 4.13 -5.51
CA TYR A 38 0.21 3.54 -4.63
C TYR A 38 -0.34 2.44 -3.71
N LYS A 39 -1.65 2.31 -3.61
CA LYS A 39 -2.31 1.34 -2.72
C LYS A 39 -2.14 -0.10 -3.21
N ALA A 40 -2.23 -0.35 -4.51
CA ALA A 40 -2.06 -1.69 -5.05
C ALA A 40 -0.66 -2.27 -4.78
N PRO A 41 0.45 -1.54 -4.96
CA PRO A 41 1.78 -1.97 -4.52
C PRO A 41 1.86 -2.22 -3.00
N LEU A 42 1.23 -1.37 -2.19
CA LEU A 42 1.18 -1.54 -0.74
C LEU A 42 0.48 -2.85 -0.35
N LEU A 43 -0.67 -3.14 -0.92
CA LEU A 43 -1.41 -4.38 -0.66
C LEU A 43 -0.61 -5.62 -1.05
N LYS A 44 0.13 -5.54 -2.15
CA LYS A 44 1.05 -6.60 -2.59
C LYS A 44 2.19 -6.81 -1.58
N ALA A 45 2.78 -5.72 -1.11
CA ALA A 45 3.83 -5.77 -0.09
C ALA A 45 3.33 -6.35 1.24
N LEU A 46 2.13 -5.95 1.69
CA LEU A 46 1.51 -6.47 2.90
C LEU A 46 1.28 -7.99 2.82
N ARG A 47 0.84 -8.50 1.68
CA ARG A 47 0.68 -9.96 1.48
C ARG A 47 2.02 -10.69 1.50
N ALA A 48 3.06 -10.11 0.93
CA ALA A 48 4.39 -10.71 0.92
C ALA A 48 4.98 -10.77 2.33
N VAL A 49 4.83 -9.70 3.11
CA VAL A 49 5.27 -9.64 4.51
C VAL A 49 4.48 -10.62 5.38
N ASP A 50 3.16 -10.66 5.25
CA ASP A 50 2.31 -11.61 5.97
C ASP A 50 2.78 -13.05 5.75
N LYS A 51 2.96 -13.45 4.50
CA LYS A 51 3.42 -14.81 4.16
C LYS A 51 4.78 -15.13 4.78
N ALA A 52 5.75 -14.24 4.60
CA ALA A 52 7.10 -14.46 5.11
C ALA A 52 7.14 -14.48 6.65
N ALA A 53 6.39 -13.58 7.29
CA ALA A 53 6.34 -13.50 8.74
C ALA A 53 5.61 -14.67 9.37
N VAL A 54 4.55 -15.20 8.75
CA VAL A 54 3.88 -16.42 9.20
C VAL A 54 4.84 -17.60 9.17
N ASP A 55 5.62 -17.76 8.11
CA ASP A 55 6.63 -18.83 8.01
C ASP A 55 7.65 -18.76 9.16
N VAL A 56 8.11 -17.56 9.50
CA VAL A 56 9.02 -17.37 10.64
C VAL A 56 8.32 -17.65 11.98
N CYS A 57 7.09 -17.17 12.15
CA CYS A 57 6.31 -17.41 13.38
C CYS A 57 6.06 -18.90 13.63
N HIS A 58 5.97 -19.70 12.59
CA HIS A 58 5.76 -21.15 12.72
C HIS A 58 6.91 -21.88 13.42
N TYR A 59 8.12 -21.31 13.47
CA TYR A 59 9.20 -21.85 14.30
C TYR A 59 8.92 -21.75 15.81
N PHE A 60 8.01 -20.84 16.20
CA PHE A 60 7.67 -20.58 17.61
C PHE A 60 6.26 -21.04 17.93
N ASN A 61 5.31 -20.84 17.02
CA ASN A 61 3.92 -21.22 17.20
C ASN A 61 3.30 -21.59 15.84
N PRO A 62 3.05 -22.89 15.59
CA PRO A 62 2.50 -23.35 14.31
C PRO A 62 1.03 -22.95 14.07
N GLU A 63 0.34 -22.44 15.09
CA GLU A 63 -1.06 -22.03 14.96
C GLU A 63 -1.24 -20.60 14.41
N VAL A 64 -0.17 -19.84 14.24
CA VAL A 64 -0.23 -18.51 13.66
C VAL A 64 -0.65 -18.61 12.20
N LYS A 65 -1.75 -17.92 11.86
CA LYS A 65 -2.34 -17.94 10.51
C LYS A 65 -2.14 -16.65 9.74
N LYS A 66 -1.87 -15.56 10.46
CA LYS A 66 -1.75 -14.23 9.85
C LYS A 66 -0.86 -13.34 10.70
N VAL A 67 -0.06 -12.53 10.01
CA VAL A 67 0.73 -11.45 10.61
C VAL A 67 0.34 -10.13 9.94
N VAL A 68 -0.03 -9.17 10.74
CA VAL A 68 -0.48 -7.85 10.28
C VAL A 68 0.60 -6.82 10.57
N ALA A 69 1.03 -6.10 9.54
CA ALA A 69 1.93 -4.98 9.70
C ALA A 69 1.14 -3.73 10.13
N TYR A 70 1.58 -3.09 11.22
CA TYR A 70 1.08 -1.80 11.66
C TYR A 70 2.09 -0.73 11.35
N LEU A 71 1.64 0.38 10.81
CA LEU A 71 2.50 1.53 10.54
C LEU A 71 1.74 2.83 10.77
N GLY A 72 2.47 3.85 11.15
CA GLY A 72 2.02 5.24 11.15
C GLY A 72 2.77 6.02 10.06
N TRP A 73 2.10 6.95 9.44
CA TRP A 73 2.71 7.80 8.42
C TRP A 73 3.49 8.93 9.09
N GLU A 74 4.74 9.09 8.67
CA GLU A 74 5.57 10.22 9.06
C GLU A 74 6.24 10.81 7.82
N GLN A 75 6.48 12.12 7.86
CA GLN A 75 7.26 12.83 6.86
C GLN A 75 8.55 13.33 7.51
N GLU A 76 9.67 12.95 6.93
CA GLU A 76 10.97 13.41 7.35
C GLU A 76 11.73 13.95 6.14
N TYR A 77 12.12 15.21 6.22
CA TYR A 77 12.83 15.86 5.12
C TYR A 77 13.75 16.95 5.61
N PHE A 78 14.77 17.21 4.82
CA PHE A 78 15.68 18.34 5.01
C PHE A 78 15.53 19.33 3.86
N LEU A 79 15.59 20.61 4.19
CA LEU A 79 15.69 21.65 3.18
C LEU A 79 17.14 21.67 2.67
N VAL A 80 17.36 21.42 1.39
CA VAL A 80 18.68 21.45 0.77
C VAL A 80 18.72 22.46 -0.35
N ASP A 81 19.86 23.14 -0.46
CA ASP A 81 20.13 24.02 -1.58
C ASP A 81 20.23 23.18 -2.87
N GLU A 82 19.57 23.63 -3.94
CA GLU A 82 19.54 22.93 -5.23
C GLU A 82 20.95 22.71 -5.80
N VAL A 83 21.82 23.72 -5.71
CA VAL A 83 23.22 23.65 -6.15
C VAL A 83 23.99 22.55 -5.40
N SER A 84 23.73 22.41 -4.10
CA SER A 84 24.39 21.40 -3.27
C SER A 84 23.86 19.98 -3.53
N SER A 85 22.64 19.83 -4.02
CA SER A 85 22.06 18.53 -4.36
C SER A 85 22.65 17.95 -5.65
N ASP A 86 22.99 18.80 -6.61
CA ASP A 86 23.57 18.38 -7.90
C ASP A 86 25.02 17.89 -7.78
N ILE A 87 25.77 18.43 -6.83
CA ILE A 87 27.17 18.00 -6.57
C ILE A 87 27.26 16.53 -6.10
N ARG A 88 26.22 16.02 -5.43
CA ARG A 88 26.18 14.63 -4.96
C ARG A 88 25.76 13.60 -6.02
N ARG A 89 25.31 14.08 -7.19
CA ARG A 89 24.92 13.21 -8.31
C ARG A 89 26.06 12.99 -9.32
N MET A 90 27.17 13.69 -9.13
CA MET A 90 28.40 13.49 -9.88
C MET A 90 29.34 12.53 -9.12
#